data_1305e509c54b297cd26b55fced19e607
#
_entry.id   1305e509c54b297cd26b55fced19e607
#
_cell.length_a   1.000
_cell.length_b   1.000
_cell.length_c   1.000
_cell.angle_alpha   90.00
_cell.angle_beta   90.00
_cell.angle_gamma   90.00
#
_symmetry.space_group_name_H-M   'P 1'
#
loop_
_entity.id
_entity.type
_entity.pdbx_description
1 polymer ?
#
loop_
_entity_poly.entity_id
_entity_poly.type
_entity_poly.pdbx_seq_one_letter_code
_entity_poly.pdbx_strand_id
1 'polypeptide(L)'
;MKLLVVDDSSAIRKIIRAAADVLHMEIEEAQDGLEALEKLAEHYEEIDLILLDWNMPEMSGYDVLVVIKNSAKYKHIPVMMVTTEGHKNSIVAAVRAGADNYLTKPFSVTDLETKIMECIGERGN
;
A
#
# COMPACT_ATOMS: atom_id res chain seq x y z
N MET A 1 -1.33 3.24 14.91
CA MET A 1 -1.69 3.05 13.51
C MET A 1 -0.86 1.94 12.88
N LYS A 2 -1.44 1.20 12.01
CA LYS A 2 -0.81 0.02 11.40
C LYS A 2 -0.85 0.07 9.88
N LEU A 3 0.30 -0.19 9.25
CA LEU A 3 0.43 -0.31 7.80
C LEU A 3 0.45 -1.79 7.39
N LEU A 4 -0.12 -2.10 6.24
CA LEU A 4 0.15 -3.36 5.55
C LEU A 4 1.02 -3.04 4.34
N VAL A 5 2.21 -3.60 4.29
CA VAL A 5 3.18 -3.36 3.21
C VAL A 5 3.27 -4.60 2.34
N VAL A 6 2.88 -4.47 1.08
CA VAL A 6 2.82 -5.57 0.12
C VAL A 6 3.85 -5.33 -0.99
N ASP A 7 4.95 -6.07 -0.95
CA ASP A 7 6.04 -5.93 -1.92
C ASP A 7 6.87 -7.21 -1.86
N ASP A 8 7.26 -7.75 -2.99
CA ASP A 8 8.08 -8.96 -3.05
C ASP A 8 9.55 -8.69 -2.72
N SER A 9 9.97 -7.42 -2.68
CA SER A 9 11.32 -7.02 -2.32
C SER A 9 11.46 -6.84 -0.82
N SER A 10 12.25 -7.70 -0.17
CA SER A 10 12.54 -7.57 1.26
C SER A 10 13.30 -6.27 1.56
N ALA A 11 14.12 -5.81 0.62
CA ALA A 11 14.87 -4.55 0.78
C ALA A 11 13.93 -3.35 0.87
N ILE A 12 12.92 -3.32 0.00
CA ILE A 12 11.91 -2.25 0.02
C ILE A 12 11.10 -2.31 1.32
N ARG A 13 10.69 -3.50 1.73
CA ARG A 13 9.92 -3.64 2.99
C ARG A 13 10.74 -3.14 4.19
N LYS A 14 12.05 -3.36 4.20
CA LYS A 14 12.94 -2.85 5.28
C LYS A 14 13.00 -1.32 5.28
N ILE A 15 13.07 -0.70 4.11
CA ILE A 15 13.06 0.76 3.99
C ILE A 15 11.76 1.33 4.54
N ILE A 16 10.65 0.73 4.16
CA ILE A 16 9.33 1.18 4.63
C ILE A 16 9.17 0.94 6.13
N ARG A 17 9.68 -0.17 6.64
CA ARG A 17 9.68 -0.45 8.07
C ARG A 17 10.43 0.63 8.85
N ALA A 18 11.59 1.06 8.35
CA ALA A 18 12.37 2.12 9.00
C ALA A 18 11.59 3.44 9.02
N ALA A 19 10.92 3.78 7.93
CA ALA A 19 10.09 4.98 7.87
C ALA A 19 8.90 4.89 8.83
N ALA A 20 8.27 3.73 8.92
CA ALA A 20 7.16 3.50 9.84
C ALA A 20 7.61 3.64 11.30
N ASP A 21 8.80 3.15 11.64
CA ASP A 21 9.36 3.30 12.99
C ASP A 21 9.52 4.77 13.35
N VAL A 22 10.02 5.59 12.43
CA VAL A 22 10.16 7.04 12.64
C VAL A 22 8.81 7.68 12.92
N LEU A 23 7.76 7.22 12.25
CA LEU A 23 6.40 7.74 12.39
C LEU A 23 5.63 7.07 13.54
N HIS A 24 6.27 6.19 14.29
CA HIS A 24 5.66 5.43 15.40
C HIS A 24 4.46 4.59 14.95
N MET A 25 4.59 3.96 13.79
CA MET A 25 3.53 3.12 13.22
C MET A 25 3.93 1.65 13.23
N GLU A 26 2.98 0.79 13.50
CA GLU A 26 3.16 -0.65 13.38
C GLU A 26 3.08 -1.05 11.92
N ILE A 27 3.69 -2.18 11.57
CA ILE A 27 3.75 -2.67 10.20
C ILE A 27 3.49 -4.17 10.17
N GLU A 28 2.69 -4.60 9.20
CA GLU A 28 2.59 -5.99 8.78
C GLU A 28 3.11 -6.06 7.36
N GLU A 29 3.77 -7.17 7.01
CA GLU A 29 4.37 -7.35 5.70
C GLU A 29 3.76 -8.53 4.97
N ALA A 30 3.60 -8.38 3.66
CA ALA A 30 3.20 -9.45 2.75
C ALA A 30 4.12 -9.40 1.54
N GLN A 31 4.56 -10.56 1.07
CA GLN A 31 5.49 -10.63 -0.05
C GLN A 31 4.81 -10.81 -1.41
N ASP A 32 3.50 -11.05 -1.41
CA ASP A 32 2.72 -11.21 -2.64
C ASP A 32 1.25 -10.90 -2.39
N GLY A 33 0.46 -10.92 -3.46
CA GLY A 33 -0.95 -10.56 -3.38
C GLY A 33 -1.78 -11.53 -2.56
N LEU A 34 -1.49 -12.82 -2.65
CA LEU A 34 -2.22 -13.83 -1.90
C LEU A 34 -2.01 -13.66 -0.40
N GLU A 35 -0.76 -13.48 0.02
CA GLU A 35 -0.43 -13.23 1.42
C GLU A 35 -1.09 -11.94 1.91
N ALA A 36 -1.14 -10.90 1.06
CA ALA A 36 -1.81 -9.65 1.40
C ALA A 36 -3.29 -9.88 1.72
N LEU A 37 -3.97 -10.67 0.90
CA LEU A 37 -5.39 -10.96 1.12
C LEU A 37 -5.60 -11.80 2.39
N GLU A 38 -4.68 -12.71 2.69
CA GLU A 38 -4.70 -13.49 3.94
C GLU A 38 -4.55 -12.56 5.15
N LYS A 39 -3.61 -11.64 5.11
CA LYS A 39 -3.40 -10.66 6.19
C LYS A 39 -4.61 -9.78 6.39
N LEU A 40 -5.23 -9.34 5.30
CA LEU A 40 -6.46 -8.54 5.38
C LEU A 40 -7.60 -9.34 6.01
N ALA A 41 -7.75 -10.61 5.63
CA ALA A 41 -8.81 -11.45 6.21
C ALA A 41 -8.68 -11.56 7.73
N GLU A 42 -7.46 -11.60 8.24
CA GLU A 42 -7.19 -11.72 9.67
C GLU A 42 -7.23 -10.39 10.42
N HIS A 43 -6.75 -9.30 9.80
CA HIS A 43 -6.45 -8.06 10.52
C HIS A 43 -7.01 -6.77 9.90
N TYR A 44 -7.97 -6.86 8.98
CA TYR A 44 -8.44 -5.67 8.25
C TYR A 44 -8.94 -4.53 9.16
N GLU A 45 -9.48 -4.86 10.31
CA GLU A 45 -9.98 -3.83 11.24
C GLU A 45 -8.85 -3.01 11.86
N GLU A 46 -7.65 -3.57 11.92
CA GLU A 46 -6.49 -2.90 12.51
C GLU A 46 -5.64 -2.14 11.48
N ILE A 47 -5.84 -2.40 10.19
CA ILE A 47 -5.02 -1.83 9.13
C ILE A 47 -5.57 -0.48 8.71
N ASP A 48 -4.72 0.54 8.80
CA ASP A 48 -5.07 1.93 8.51
C ASP A 48 -4.66 2.40 7.12
N LEU A 49 -3.68 1.72 6.51
CA LEU A 49 -3.18 2.07 5.19
C LEU A 49 -2.49 0.86 4.57
N ILE A 50 -2.71 0.63 3.29
CA ILE A 50 -2.04 -0.43 2.54
C ILE A 50 -1.07 0.23 1.54
N LEU A 51 0.20 -0.17 1.59
CA LEU A 51 1.20 0.18 0.60
C LEU A 51 1.39 -1.02 -0.31
N LEU A 52 1.20 -0.85 -1.61
CA LEU A 52 1.02 -1.97 -2.53
C LEU A 52 1.86 -1.77 -3.80
N ASP A 53 2.78 -2.69 -4.06
CA ASP A 53 3.55 -2.71 -5.29
C ASP A 53 2.69 -3.27 -6.43
N TRP A 54 2.87 -2.75 -7.64
CA TRP A 54 2.17 -3.22 -8.83
C TRP A 54 2.74 -4.54 -9.33
N ASN A 55 4.07 -4.61 -9.44
CA ASN A 55 4.75 -5.73 -10.07
C ASN A 55 5.10 -6.82 -9.05
N MET A 56 4.28 -7.84 -9.00
CA MET A 56 4.48 -9.00 -8.12
C MET A 56 4.17 -10.28 -8.88
N PRO A 57 4.79 -11.40 -8.50
CA PRO A 57 4.52 -12.67 -9.18
C PRO A 57 3.07 -13.12 -8.96
N GLU A 58 2.54 -13.83 -9.94
CA GLU A 58 1.21 -14.47 -9.95
C GLU A 58 0.04 -13.50 -9.95
N MET A 59 -0.07 -12.65 -8.95
CA MET A 59 -1.15 -11.69 -8.80
C MET A 59 -0.57 -10.28 -8.72
N SER A 60 -0.88 -9.43 -9.69
CA SER A 60 -0.36 -8.06 -9.68
C SER A 60 -0.97 -7.22 -8.57
N GLY A 61 -0.28 -6.14 -8.19
CA GLY A 61 -0.84 -5.20 -7.22
C GLY A 61 -2.12 -4.56 -7.71
N TYR A 62 -2.24 -4.34 -9.02
CA TYR A 62 -3.48 -3.83 -9.60
C TYR A 62 -4.66 -4.79 -9.33
N ASP A 63 -4.43 -6.10 -9.49
CA ASP A 63 -5.45 -7.10 -9.20
C ASP A 63 -5.86 -7.08 -7.72
N VAL A 64 -4.88 -6.95 -6.83
CA VAL A 64 -5.12 -6.83 -5.38
C VAL A 64 -5.94 -5.57 -5.08
N LEU A 65 -5.58 -4.44 -5.69
CA LEU A 65 -6.31 -3.19 -5.54
C LEU A 65 -7.77 -3.35 -5.93
N VAL A 66 -8.03 -3.98 -7.07
CA VAL A 66 -9.40 -4.21 -7.54
C VAL A 66 -10.19 -5.05 -6.54
N VAL A 67 -9.57 -6.13 -6.01
CA VAL A 67 -10.22 -6.97 -5.00
C VAL A 67 -10.54 -6.14 -3.74
N ILE A 68 -9.60 -5.37 -3.25
CA ILE A 68 -9.79 -4.54 -2.05
C ILE A 68 -10.92 -3.54 -2.24
N LYS A 69 -10.90 -2.81 -3.35
CA LYS A 69 -11.86 -1.73 -3.58
C LYS A 69 -13.25 -2.22 -3.96
N ASN A 70 -13.39 -3.50 -4.31
CA ASN A 70 -14.69 -4.13 -4.54
C ASN A 70 -15.20 -4.93 -3.35
N SER A 71 -14.45 -4.93 -2.24
CA SER A 71 -14.86 -5.63 -1.02
C SER A 71 -15.58 -4.69 -0.07
N ALA A 72 -16.76 -5.08 0.38
CA ALA A 72 -17.51 -4.29 1.39
C ALA A 72 -16.71 -4.12 2.68
N LYS A 73 -15.89 -5.11 3.05
CA LYS A 73 -15.07 -5.07 4.26
C LYS A 73 -13.84 -4.19 4.13
N TYR A 74 -13.20 -4.16 2.95
CA TYR A 74 -11.87 -3.58 2.78
C TYR A 74 -11.86 -2.26 2.01
N LYS A 75 -12.93 -1.94 1.27
CA LYS A 75 -12.93 -0.80 0.33
C LYS A 75 -12.65 0.56 0.98
N HIS A 76 -12.89 0.69 2.25
CA HIS A 76 -12.66 1.94 2.98
C HIS A 76 -11.22 2.13 3.42
N ILE A 77 -10.38 1.08 3.34
CA ILE A 77 -8.97 1.19 3.72
C ILE A 77 -8.23 1.91 2.59
N PRO A 78 -7.53 3.01 2.88
CA PRO A 78 -6.76 3.69 1.83
C PRO A 78 -5.64 2.80 1.30
N VAL A 79 -5.42 2.88 -0.01
CA VAL A 79 -4.36 2.14 -0.69
C VAL A 79 -3.46 3.12 -1.43
N MET A 80 -2.17 3.05 -1.12
CA MET A 80 -1.14 3.79 -1.84
C MET A 80 -0.33 2.81 -2.67
N MET A 81 -0.25 3.06 -3.98
CA MET A 81 0.65 2.28 -4.84
C MET A 81 2.08 2.77 -4.64
N VAL A 82 3.03 1.85 -4.42
CA VAL A 82 4.45 2.17 -4.26
C VAL A 82 5.22 1.27 -5.21
N THR A 83 5.58 1.77 -6.39
CA THR A 83 6.01 0.90 -7.48
C THR A 83 6.91 1.61 -8.49
N THR A 84 7.68 0.82 -9.26
CA THR A 84 8.43 1.33 -10.40
C THR A 84 7.52 1.64 -11.59
N GLU A 85 6.26 1.19 -11.56
CA GLU A 85 5.30 1.41 -12.64
C GLU A 85 4.84 2.86 -12.64
N GLY A 86 5.48 3.68 -13.50
CA GLY A 86 5.25 5.12 -13.52
C GLY A 86 4.59 5.65 -14.79
N HIS A 87 4.10 4.78 -15.67
CA HIS A 87 3.40 5.21 -16.87
C HIS A 87 2.09 5.91 -16.53
N LYS A 88 1.80 7.01 -17.23
CA LYS A 88 0.59 7.79 -17.01
C LYS A 88 -0.67 6.92 -17.09
N ASN A 89 -0.75 6.02 -18.07
CA ASN A 89 -1.92 5.15 -18.22
C ASN A 89 -2.10 4.23 -17.02
N SER A 90 -1.00 3.74 -16.45
CA SER A 90 -1.05 2.87 -15.28
C SER A 90 -1.51 3.65 -14.04
N ILE A 91 -1.00 4.86 -13.87
CA ILE A 91 -1.41 5.73 -12.75
C ILE A 91 -2.90 6.04 -12.85
N VAL A 92 -3.37 6.40 -14.04
CA VAL A 92 -4.79 6.68 -14.27
C VAL A 92 -5.65 5.45 -13.97
N ALA A 93 -5.22 4.26 -14.42
CA ALA A 93 -5.93 3.02 -14.18
C ALA A 93 -6.04 2.73 -12.68
N ALA A 94 -4.96 2.92 -11.92
CA ALA A 94 -4.95 2.70 -10.48
C ALA A 94 -5.90 3.67 -9.77
N VAL A 95 -5.86 4.94 -10.13
CA VAL A 95 -6.74 5.96 -9.55
C VAL A 95 -8.21 5.62 -9.83
N ARG A 96 -8.52 5.23 -11.06
CA ARG A 96 -9.88 4.81 -11.43
C ARG A 96 -10.34 3.57 -10.68
N ALA A 97 -9.40 2.67 -10.36
CA ALA A 97 -9.71 1.47 -9.58
C ALA A 97 -9.85 1.76 -8.07
N GLY A 98 -9.53 2.98 -7.65
CA GLY A 98 -9.73 3.42 -6.27
C GLY A 98 -8.47 3.65 -5.46
N ALA A 99 -7.28 3.64 -6.08
CA ALA A 99 -6.05 3.98 -5.37
C ALA A 99 -6.14 5.40 -4.82
N ASP A 100 -5.78 5.57 -3.57
CA ASP A 100 -5.88 6.86 -2.89
C ASP A 100 -4.63 7.71 -3.05
N ASN A 101 -3.49 7.09 -3.33
CA ASN A 101 -2.24 7.79 -3.56
C ASN A 101 -1.30 6.92 -4.41
N TYR A 102 -0.21 7.51 -4.89
CA TYR A 102 0.73 6.83 -5.77
C TYR A 102 2.14 7.37 -5.55
N LEU A 103 3.12 6.50 -5.36
CA LEU A 103 4.51 6.88 -5.18
C LEU A 103 5.38 5.99 -6.06
N THR A 104 6.19 6.60 -6.93
CA THR A 104 7.07 5.84 -7.83
C THR A 104 8.44 5.59 -7.19
N LYS A 105 9.00 4.41 -7.46
CA LYS A 105 10.37 4.06 -7.07
C LYS A 105 11.34 4.51 -8.17
N PRO A 106 12.52 4.99 -7.84
CA PRO A 106 13.02 5.18 -6.48
C PRO A 106 12.40 6.41 -5.83
N PHE A 107 12.25 6.38 -4.52
CA PHE A 107 11.68 7.48 -3.75
C PHE A 107 12.63 7.88 -2.61
N SER A 108 12.52 9.11 -2.14
CA SER A 108 13.23 9.52 -0.93
C SER A 108 12.39 9.12 0.29
N VAL A 109 13.06 8.94 1.44
CA VAL A 109 12.36 8.66 2.70
C VAL A 109 11.38 9.78 3.01
N THR A 110 11.77 11.03 2.75
CA THR A 110 10.92 12.20 2.96
C THR A 110 9.65 12.12 2.11
N ASP A 111 9.77 11.75 0.84
CA ASP A 111 8.60 11.59 -0.05
C ASP A 111 7.67 10.50 0.47
N LEU A 112 8.23 9.38 0.92
CA LEU A 112 7.45 8.28 1.47
C LEU A 112 6.70 8.73 2.73
N GLU A 113 7.39 9.37 3.67
CA GLU A 113 6.77 9.87 4.90
C GLU A 113 5.64 10.86 4.60
N THR A 114 5.89 11.80 3.68
CA THR A 114 4.90 12.80 3.29
C THR A 114 3.65 12.13 2.72
N LYS A 115 3.83 11.16 1.82
CA LYS A 115 2.70 10.45 1.21
C LYS A 115 1.92 9.63 2.24
N ILE A 116 2.60 8.98 3.15
CA ILE A 116 1.94 8.23 4.24
C ILE A 116 1.09 9.19 5.07
N MET A 117 1.67 10.32 5.47
CA MET A 117 0.96 11.31 6.28
C MET A 117 -0.24 11.91 5.55
N GLU A 118 -0.15 12.12 4.24
CA GLU A 118 -1.28 12.59 3.45
C GLU A 118 -2.47 11.63 3.56
N CYS A 119 -2.21 10.33 3.43
CA CYS A 119 -3.26 9.31 3.51
C CYS A 119 -3.88 9.22 4.90
N ILE A 120 -3.06 9.26 5.93
CA ILE A 120 -3.49 9.09 7.33
C ILE A 120 -4.11 10.37 7.86
N GLY A 121 -3.53 11.52 7.51
CA GLY A 121 -4.03 12.83 7.93
C GLY A 121 -5.47 13.07 7.52
N GLU A 122 -5.82 12.68 6.31
CA GLU A 122 -7.20 12.78 5.82
C GLU A 122 -8.16 11.93 6.64
N ARG A 123 -7.72 10.75 7.09
CA ARG A 123 -8.53 9.87 7.91
C ARG A 123 -8.60 10.32 9.37
N GLY A 124 -7.53 10.92 9.86
CA GLY A 124 -7.41 11.36 11.25
C GLY A 124 -8.26 12.57 11.58
N ASN A 125 -8.75 13.22 10.56
CA ASN A 125 -9.61 14.39 10.72
C ASN A 125 -11.06 14.01 10.44
#